data_f5be7c7fb425ed003989e48d97c11b12
#
_entry.id   f5be7c7fb425ed003989e48d97c11b12
#
_cell.length_a   1.000
_cell.length_b   1.000
_cell.length_c   1.000
_cell.angle_alpha   90.00
_cell.angle_beta   90.00
_cell.angle_gamma   90.00
#
_symmetry.space_group_name_H-M   'P 1'
#
loop_
_entity.id
_entity.type
_entity.pdbx_description
1 polymer ?
#
loop_
_entity_poly.entity_id
_entity_poly.type
_entity_poly.pdbx_seq_one_letter_code
_entity_poly.pdbx_strand_id
1 'polypeptide(L)'
;MKSYFYPVTNHGIINVGDLPIPFDMVLNAAVLVVVLTFVFLKVSWKESILTSEESLFSTKQPFTGKLFGLVILLFLTVPGLIGNESAKTSITPLVLWIFLWIAVPVLGLIFGDLYAKFNPLALIVNREGVSQNVYFASFLFIGLTWFELVWNKPGNPRHIGIVILLLLTTVTVAQKFNNKTIIEVDPLLLLHHLYSKMRITNSKPVFRTLLNNISNLAQLKGMEYFILLMIGTVTYDGLRETTF
;
A
#
# COMPACT_ATOMS: atom_id res chain seq x y z
N MET A 1 10.18 -42.12 -4.96
CA MET A 1 10.02 -40.79 -5.49
C MET A 1 9.85 -39.84 -4.30
N LYS A 2 10.90 -39.12 -3.87
CA LYS A 2 10.82 -38.17 -2.77
C LYS A 2 10.29 -36.86 -3.36
N SER A 3 9.04 -36.49 -3.05
CA SER A 3 8.51 -35.18 -3.36
C SER A 3 9.24 -34.16 -2.48
N TYR A 4 10.10 -33.35 -3.09
CA TYR A 4 10.65 -32.19 -2.42
C TYR A 4 9.54 -31.13 -2.32
N PHE A 5 8.81 -31.14 -1.21
CA PHE A 5 8.03 -30.00 -0.81
C PHE A 5 9.01 -28.86 -0.49
N TYR A 6 9.17 -27.91 -1.40
CA TYR A 6 9.78 -26.65 -1.06
C TYR A 6 8.80 -25.91 -0.16
N PRO A 7 9.18 -25.52 1.06
CA PRO A 7 8.32 -24.67 1.86
C PRO A 7 8.15 -23.36 1.09
N VAL A 8 6.93 -23.10 0.66
CA VAL A 8 6.57 -21.81 0.06
C VAL A 8 6.75 -20.78 1.16
N THR A 9 7.80 -19.96 1.08
CA THR A 9 8.00 -18.84 2.01
C THR A 9 7.01 -17.76 1.64
N ASN A 10 5.90 -17.71 2.37
CA ASN A 10 4.87 -16.71 2.20
C ASN A 10 5.32 -15.38 2.80
N HIS A 11 4.94 -14.26 2.15
CA HIS A 11 5.19 -12.88 2.58
C HIS A 11 6.64 -12.46 2.83
N GLY A 12 7.62 -13.14 2.25
CA GLY A 12 9.02 -12.72 2.27
C GLY A 12 9.74 -12.72 3.62
N ILE A 13 9.06 -12.91 4.75
CA ILE A 13 9.64 -12.77 6.09
C ILE A 13 9.28 -13.92 7.03
N ILE A 14 8.10 -14.54 6.97
CA ILE A 14 7.62 -15.51 7.96
C ILE A 14 7.01 -16.75 7.27
N ASN A 15 7.33 -17.97 7.78
CA ASN A 15 6.62 -19.20 7.44
C ASN A 15 5.25 -19.22 8.15
N VAL A 16 4.17 -19.34 7.39
CA VAL A 16 2.78 -19.32 7.86
C VAL A 16 2.36 -20.61 8.59
N GLY A 17 3.23 -21.63 8.64
CA GLY A 17 2.90 -22.92 9.28
C GLY A 17 2.73 -22.92 10.79
N ASP A 18 3.02 -21.80 11.47
CA ASP A 18 3.12 -21.74 12.94
C ASP A 18 2.10 -20.79 13.60
N LEU A 19 0.92 -20.60 13.00
CA LEU A 19 -0.14 -19.90 13.72
C LEU A 19 -0.63 -20.77 14.89
N PRO A 20 -0.46 -20.33 16.15
CA PRO A 20 -0.84 -21.12 17.33
C PRO A 20 -2.37 -21.16 17.55
N ILE A 21 -3.15 -20.78 16.53
CA ILE A 21 -4.60 -20.69 16.57
C ILE A 21 -5.19 -21.72 15.62
N PRO A 22 -6.14 -22.58 16.09
CA PRO A 22 -6.83 -23.53 15.23
C PRO A 22 -7.52 -22.83 14.04
N PHE A 23 -7.40 -23.42 12.84
CA PHE A 23 -7.96 -22.85 11.60
C PHE A 23 -9.45 -22.51 11.72
N ASP A 24 -10.24 -23.39 12.37
CA ASP A 24 -11.67 -23.18 12.57
C ASP A 24 -11.98 -21.90 13.38
N MET A 25 -11.11 -21.55 14.35
CA MET A 25 -11.27 -20.32 15.11
C MET A 25 -11.01 -19.08 14.22
N VAL A 26 -9.99 -19.15 13.38
CA VAL A 26 -9.67 -18.06 12.43
C VAL A 26 -10.80 -17.89 11.43
N LEU A 27 -11.30 -19.00 10.86
CA LEU A 27 -12.42 -18.97 9.92
C LEU A 27 -13.68 -18.39 10.55
N ASN A 28 -14.06 -18.85 11.74
CA ASN A 28 -15.24 -18.35 12.45
C ASN A 28 -15.11 -16.88 12.82
N ALA A 29 -13.92 -16.44 13.25
CA ALA A 29 -13.65 -15.04 13.53
C ALA A 29 -13.75 -14.17 12.26
N ALA A 30 -13.20 -14.64 11.14
CA ALA A 30 -13.29 -13.93 9.86
C ALA A 30 -14.75 -13.82 9.38
N VAL A 31 -15.51 -14.91 9.42
CA VAL A 31 -16.94 -14.89 9.08
C VAL A 31 -17.71 -13.93 9.98
N LEU A 32 -17.47 -13.96 11.29
CA LEU A 32 -18.11 -13.06 12.24
C LEU A 32 -17.80 -11.59 11.94
N VAL A 33 -16.54 -11.25 11.67
CA VAL A 33 -16.13 -9.89 11.31
C VAL A 33 -16.81 -9.42 10.04
N VAL A 34 -16.86 -10.26 9.00
CA VAL A 34 -17.55 -9.94 7.74
C VAL A 34 -19.03 -9.69 7.99
N VAL A 35 -19.73 -10.60 8.68
CA VAL A 35 -21.15 -10.45 9.00
C VAL A 35 -21.42 -9.18 9.80
N LEU A 36 -20.65 -8.94 10.87
CA LEU A 36 -20.80 -7.74 11.69
C LEU A 36 -20.55 -6.46 10.88
N THR A 37 -19.57 -6.47 9.96
CA THR A 37 -19.31 -5.34 9.08
C THR A 37 -20.51 -5.04 8.18
N PHE A 38 -21.09 -6.05 7.54
CA PHE A 38 -22.28 -5.85 6.70
C PHE A 38 -23.51 -5.42 7.48
N VAL A 39 -23.75 -6.00 8.67
CA VAL A 39 -24.83 -5.58 9.57
C VAL A 39 -24.64 -4.12 9.98
N PHE A 40 -23.43 -3.75 10.39
CA PHE A 40 -23.09 -2.38 10.76
C PHE A 40 -23.31 -1.41 9.60
N LEU A 41 -22.84 -1.75 8.41
CA LEU A 41 -23.07 -0.95 7.20
C LEU A 41 -24.56 -0.78 6.91
N LYS A 42 -25.34 -1.86 6.95
CA LYS A 42 -26.78 -1.82 6.69
C LYS A 42 -27.54 -0.93 7.69
N VAL A 43 -27.18 -0.98 8.98
CA VAL A 43 -27.82 -0.19 10.03
C VAL A 43 -27.40 1.27 9.99
N SER A 44 -26.12 1.53 9.69
CA SER A 44 -25.51 2.86 9.76
C SER A 44 -25.64 3.66 8.46
N TRP A 45 -25.79 2.98 7.32
CA TRP A 45 -25.85 3.61 5.99
C TRP A 45 -27.29 4.01 5.66
N LYS A 46 -27.68 5.20 6.05
CA LYS A 46 -29.03 5.72 5.80
C LYS A 46 -29.14 6.59 4.55
N GLU A 47 -28.10 7.33 4.19
CA GLU A 47 -28.08 8.22 3.02
C GLU A 47 -26.65 8.39 2.47
N SER A 48 -26.55 8.52 1.14
CA SER A 48 -25.30 8.84 0.46
C SER A 48 -25.08 10.35 0.48
N ILE A 49 -24.12 10.83 1.27
CA ILE A 49 -23.74 12.24 1.28
C ILE A 49 -22.51 12.39 0.38
N LEU A 50 -22.74 12.54 -0.92
CA LEU A 50 -21.70 12.82 -1.91
C LEU A 50 -21.63 14.33 -2.13
N THR A 51 -20.70 15.00 -1.47
CA THR A 51 -20.34 16.39 -1.78
C THR A 51 -19.00 16.40 -2.48
N SER A 52 -18.97 16.95 -3.69
CA SER A 52 -17.75 17.04 -4.50
C SER A 52 -17.00 18.32 -4.17
N GLU A 53 -15.89 18.24 -3.49
CA GLU A 53 -14.88 19.31 -3.44
C GLU A 53 -13.62 18.83 -4.16
N GLU A 54 -13.11 19.63 -5.10
CA GLU A 54 -11.82 19.37 -5.75
C GLU A 54 -10.70 19.42 -4.72
N SER A 55 -10.10 18.28 -4.43
CA SER A 55 -8.94 18.21 -3.53
C SER A 55 -7.66 18.49 -4.30
N LEU A 56 -7.05 19.64 -4.08
CA LEU A 56 -5.67 19.91 -4.50
C LEU A 56 -4.71 19.04 -3.68
N PHE A 57 -3.97 18.18 -4.36
CA PHE A 57 -2.89 17.43 -3.72
C PHE A 57 -1.67 18.34 -3.57
N SER A 58 -1.42 18.78 -2.34
CA SER A 58 -0.17 19.45 -2.00
C SER A 58 0.81 18.43 -1.41
N THR A 59 1.91 18.22 -2.10
CA THR A 59 3.01 17.33 -1.67
C THR A 59 4.18 18.12 -1.07
N LYS A 60 3.93 19.33 -0.55
CA LYS A 60 4.99 20.10 0.12
C LYS A 60 5.55 19.34 1.31
N GLN A 61 6.73 18.79 1.11
CA GLN A 61 7.45 18.07 2.15
C GLN A 61 8.29 19.04 2.99
N PRO A 62 8.22 18.97 4.34
CA PRO A 62 9.18 19.66 5.20
C PRO A 62 10.57 19.09 4.99
N PHE A 63 11.61 19.87 5.30
CA PHE A 63 13.01 19.42 5.16
C PHE A 63 13.29 18.11 5.91
N THR A 64 12.76 17.99 7.14
CA THR A 64 12.87 16.76 7.95
C THR A 64 12.22 15.55 7.26
N GLY A 65 11.09 15.74 6.60
CA GLY A 65 10.43 14.69 5.82
C GLY A 65 11.28 14.25 4.63
N LYS A 66 11.88 15.19 3.90
CA LYS A 66 12.80 14.88 2.80
C LYS A 66 14.00 14.05 3.28
N LEU A 67 14.61 14.44 4.40
CA LEU A 67 15.72 13.69 4.99
C LEU A 67 15.29 12.26 5.38
N PHE A 68 14.15 12.12 6.02
CA PHE A 68 13.61 10.81 6.40
C PHE A 68 13.28 9.96 5.17
N GLY A 69 12.68 10.53 4.13
CA GLY A 69 12.43 9.85 2.85
C GLY A 69 13.72 9.37 2.19
N LEU A 70 14.80 10.18 2.23
CA LEU A 70 16.12 9.77 1.74
C LEU A 70 16.67 8.58 2.53
N VAL A 71 16.55 8.60 3.86
CA VAL A 71 16.99 7.48 4.72
C VAL A 71 16.23 6.20 4.37
N ILE A 72 14.89 6.28 4.18
CA ILE A 72 14.09 5.14 3.74
C ILE A 72 14.60 4.62 2.39
N LEU A 73 14.81 5.50 1.42
CA LEU A 73 15.30 5.11 0.09
C LEU A 73 16.66 4.41 0.17
N LEU A 74 17.57 4.91 1.01
CA LEU A 74 18.86 4.28 1.24
C LEU A 74 18.72 2.88 1.87
N PHE A 75 17.84 2.71 2.85
CA PHE A 75 17.57 1.39 3.45
C PHE A 75 16.89 0.41 2.50
N LEU A 76 16.15 0.88 1.51
CA LEU A 76 15.55 0.04 0.47
C LEU A 76 16.55 -0.39 -0.60
N THR A 77 17.51 0.45 -0.95
CA THR A 77 18.38 0.24 -2.11
C THR A 77 19.76 -0.26 -1.73
N VAL A 78 20.46 0.41 -0.79
CA VAL A 78 21.86 0.12 -0.48
C VAL A 78 22.07 -1.31 0.05
N PRO A 79 21.35 -1.80 1.09
CA PRO A 79 21.56 -3.16 1.57
C PRO A 79 21.19 -4.22 0.53
N GLY A 80 20.25 -3.91 -0.37
CA GLY A 80 19.87 -4.79 -1.46
C GLY A 80 20.96 -4.92 -2.52
N LEU A 81 21.70 -3.85 -2.82
CA LEU A 81 22.71 -3.85 -3.87
C LEU A 81 24.08 -4.34 -3.41
N ILE A 82 24.48 -4.04 -2.17
CA ILE A 82 25.83 -4.32 -1.65
C ILE A 82 25.84 -5.31 -0.48
N GLY A 83 24.68 -5.58 0.14
CA GLY A 83 24.55 -6.41 1.33
C GLY A 83 24.35 -7.91 1.05
N ASN A 84 24.08 -8.64 2.12
CA ASN A 84 23.75 -10.07 2.05
C ASN A 84 22.35 -10.27 1.45
N GLU A 85 22.17 -11.31 0.64
CA GLU A 85 20.89 -11.68 0.02
C GLU A 85 19.89 -12.32 0.99
N SER A 86 20.27 -12.52 2.25
CA SER A 86 19.39 -13.14 3.25
C SER A 86 18.34 -12.13 3.76
N ALA A 87 17.07 -12.48 3.58
CA ALA A 87 15.96 -11.70 4.13
C ALA A 87 16.01 -11.57 5.67
N LYS A 88 16.59 -12.55 6.35
CA LYS A 88 16.66 -12.59 7.83
C LYS A 88 17.67 -11.60 8.42
N THR A 89 18.70 -11.25 7.65
CA THR A 89 19.82 -10.41 8.12
C THR A 89 19.80 -9.01 7.52
N SER A 90 18.88 -8.73 6.59
CA SER A 90 18.74 -7.43 5.93
C SER A 90 17.54 -6.65 6.46
N ILE A 91 17.71 -5.35 6.63
CA ILE A 91 16.62 -4.43 7.01
C ILE A 91 15.67 -4.13 5.85
N THR A 92 16.10 -4.32 4.60
CA THR A 92 15.32 -3.94 3.39
C THR A 92 13.91 -4.55 3.34
N PRO A 93 13.71 -5.87 3.54
CA PRO A 93 12.36 -6.45 3.56
C PRO A 93 11.48 -5.88 4.68
N LEU A 94 12.06 -5.62 5.85
CA LEU A 94 11.35 -5.02 6.97
C LEU A 94 10.85 -3.61 6.63
N VAL A 95 11.71 -2.80 6.00
CA VAL A 95 11.35 -1.43 5.61
C VAL A 95 10.27 -1.43 4.54
N LEU A 96 10.34 -2.30 3.53
CA LEU A 96 9.33 -2.35 2.48
C LEU A 96 8.02 -2.97 2.98
N TRP A 97 8.05 -4.24 3.43
CA TRP A 97 6.84 -5.03 3.68
C TRP A 97 6.18 -4.74 5.02
N ILE A 98 6.95 -4.42 6.05
CA ILE A 98 6.36 -4.12 7.37
C ILE A 98 6.15 -2.63 7.54
N PHE A 99 7.19 -1.81 7.32
CA PHE A 99 7.07 -0.39 7.59
C PHE A 99 6.22 0.33 6.53
N LEU A 100 6.61 0.29 5.25
CA LEU A 100 5.89 1.02 4.20
C LEU A 100 4.54 0.38 3.83
N TRP A 101 4.46 -0.95 3.79
CA TRP A 101 3.27 -1.65 3.32
C TRP A 101 2.17 -1.80 4.37
N ILE A 102 2.54 -1.91 5.65
CA ILE A 102 1.60 -2.14 6.75
C ILE A 102 1.56 -0.97 7.73
N ALA A 103 2.71 -0.64 8.36
CA ALA A 103 2.72 0.30 9.48
C ALA A 103 2.30 1.71 9.07
N VAL A 104 2.81 2.22 7.95
CA VAL A 104 2.50 3.59 7.49
C VAL A 104 1.02 3.75 7.11
N PRO A 105 0.35 2.82 6.36
CA PRO A 105 -1.09 2.87 6.14
C PRO A 105 -1.89 2.86 7.43
N VAL A 106 -1.57 1.95 8.37
CA VAL A 106 -2.24 1.86 9.66
C VAL A 106 -2.07 3.16 10.47
N LEU A 107 -0.86 3.71 10.53
CA LEU A 107 -0.62 5.01 11.15
C LEU A 107 -1.35 6.15 10.42
N GLY A 108 -1.54 6.02 9.12
CA GLY A 108 -2.34 6.94 8.31
C GLY A 108 -3.79 7.07 8.76
N LEU A 109 -4.39 6.00 9.30
CA LEU A 109 -5.73 6.03 9.91
C LEU A 109 -5.80 6.93 11.15
N ILE A 110 -4.68 7.16 11.82
CA ILE A 110 -4.60 7.97 13.05
C ILE A 110 -4.11 9.38 12.72
N PHE A 111 -2.99 9.49 12.03
CA PHE A 111 -2.25 10.74 11.82
C PHE A 111 -2.51 11.40 10.45
N GLY A 112 -3.30 10.77 9.60
CA GLY A 112 -3.55 11.23 8.23
C GLY A 112 -2.41 10.87 7.28
N ASP A 113 -2.26 11.62 6.17
CA ASP A 113 -1.32 11.30 5.10
C ASP A 113 0.14 11.50 5.53
N LEU A 114 0.68 10.51 6.23
CA LEU A 114 2.07 10.50 6.68
C LEU A 114 3.04 10.30 5.52
N TYR A 115 2.71 9.39 4.59
CA TYR A 115 3.59 9.04 3.48
C TYR A 115 3.87 10.25 2.59
N ALA A 116 2.87 11.08 2.33
CA ALA A 116 3.07 12.31 1.57
C ALA A 116 4.12 13.25 2.20
N LYS A 117 4.30 13.21 3.53
CA LYS A 117 5.26 14.05 4.24
C LYS A 117 6.72 13.61 4.09
N PHE A 118 6.94 12.31 3.81
CA PHE A 118 8.29 11.74 3.70
C PHE A 118 8.47 10.84 2.46
N ASN A 119 7.57 10.92 1.50
CA ASN A 119 7.62 10.10 0.29
C ASN A 119 9.02 10.13 -0.36
N PRO A 120 9.75 9.00 -0.42
CA PRO A 120 11.08 8.97 -0.99
C PRO A 120 11.08 9.25 -2.50
N LEU A 121 9.99 8.91 -3.22
CA LEU A 121 9.87 9.19 -4.65
C LEU A 121 9.71 10.69 -4.93
N ALA A 122 9.04 11.42 -4.05
CA ALA A 122 8.86 12.87 -4.18
C ALA A 122 10.15 13.70 -4.00
N LEU A 123 11.24 13.07 -3.52
CA LEU A 123 12.56 13.71 -3.48
C LEU A 123 13.12 14.01 -4.88
N ILE A 124 12.84 13.14 -5.83
CA ILE A 124 13.37 13.22 -7.19
C ILE A 124 12.35 13.90 -8.09
N VAL A 125 11.06 13.69 -7.80
CA VAL A 125 9.99 14.09 -8.67
C VAL A 125 8.88 14.75 -7.85
N ASN A 126 8.86 16.06 -7.85
CA ASN A 126 7.87 16.84 -7.13
C ASN A 126 7.17 17.82 -8.09
N ARG A 127 6.08 17.37 -8.71
CA ARG A 127 5.25 18.24 -9.53
C ARG A 127 3.91 18.43 -8.84
N GLU A 128 3.61 19.66 -8.49
CA GLU A 128 2.28 20.08 -8.02
C GLU A 128 1.34 20.26 -9.22
N GLY A 129 0.09 19.87 -9.05
CA GLY A 129 -0.92 20.05 -10.08
C GLY A 129 -2.23 19.36 -9.71
N VAL A 130 -3.24 19.58 -10.54
CA VAL A 130 -4.52 18.86 -10.43
C VAL A 130 -4.35 17.49 -11.05
N SER A 131 -4.57 16.45 -10.26
CA SER A 131 -4.51 15.07 -10.73
C SER A 131 -5.72 14.75 -11.59
N GLN A 132 -5.51 14.11 -12.74
CA GLN A 132 -6.59 13.76 -13.67
C GLN A 132 -7.01 12.30 -13.56
N ASN A 133 -6.05 11.38 -13.44
CA ASN A 133 -6.32 9.96 -13.38
C ASN A 133 -5.19 9.19 -12.69
N VAL A 134 -5.53 8.00 -12.16
CA VAL A 134 -4.59 7.15 -11.40
C VAL A 134 -4.33 5.81 -12.10
N TYR A 135 -4.64 5.68 -13.38
CA TYR A 135 -4.44 4.42 -14.12
C TYR A 135 -2.99 3.95 -14.10
N PHE A 136 -2.04 4.88 -14.24
CA PHE A 136 -0.62 4.53 -14.25
C PHE A 136 -0.13 4.06 -12.89
N ALA A 137 -0.52 4.75 -11.80
CA ALA A 137 -0.23 4.30 -10.44
C ALA A 137 -0.87 2.93 -10.16
N SER A 138 -2.10 2.70 -10.63
CA SER A 138 -2.77 1.40 -10.52
C SER A 138 -2.02 0.29 -11.27
N PHE A 139 -1.49 0.58 -12.46
CA PHE A 139 -0.66 -0.38 -13.20
C PHE A 139 0.63 -0.72 -12.44
N LEU A 140 1.32 0.28 -11.89
CA LEU A 140 2.51 0.04 -11.08
C LEU A 140 2.19 -0.69 -9.78
N PHE A 141 1.00 -0.48 -9.21
CA PHE A 141 0.51 -1.25 -8.05
C PHE A 141 0.38 -2.73 -8.36
N ILE A 142 -0.14 -3.10 -9.55
CA ILE A 142 -0.17 -4.52 -10.01
C ILE A 142 1.26 -5.08 -10.05
N GLY A 143 2.22 -4.33 -10.55
CA GLY A 143 3.63 -4.76 -10.60
C GLY A 143 4.21 -5.04 -9.21
N LEU A 144 3.93 -4.17 -8.23
CA LEU A 144 4.38 -4.34 -6.85
C LEU A 144 3.70 -5.53 -6.15
N THR A 145 2.38 -5.67 -6.29
CA THR A 145 1.64 -6.79 -5.71
C THR A 145 2.00 -8.12 -6.39
N TRP A 146 2.26 -8.11 -7.71
CA TRP A 146 2.78 -9.29 -8.39
C TRP A 146 4.16 -9.69 -7.84
N PHE A 147 5.03 -8.72 -7.60
CA PHE A 147 6.34 -8.98 -6.98
C PHE A 147 6.18 -9.54 -5.57
N GLU A 148 5.25 -9.05 -4.76
CA GLU A 148 4.98 -9.54 -3.41
C GLU A 148 4.42 -10.96 -3.42
N LEU A 149 3.38 -11.22 -4.23
CA LEU A 149 2.54 -12.41 -4.13
C LEU A 149 2.96 -13.56 -5.04
N VAL A 150 3.60 -13.25 -6.18
CA VAL A 150 3.88 -14.23 -7.24
C VAL A 150 5.37 -14.51 -7.38
N TRP A 151 6.23 -13.51 -7.13
CA TRP A 151 7.67 -13.70 -7.26
C TRP A 151 8.18 -14.74 -6.26
N ASN A 152 9.12 -15.57 -6.68
CA ASN A 152 9.62 -16.70 -5.85
C ASN A 152 10.47 -16.27 -4.64
N LYS A 153 10.99 -15.05 -4.60
CA LYS A 153 11.83 -14.52 -3.52
C LYS A 153 11.52 -13.04 -3.24
N PRO A 154 10.29 -12.69 -2.82
CA PRO A 154 9.89 -11.30 -2.58
C PRO A 154 10.63 -10.66 -1.38
N GLY A 155 11.18 -11.47 -0.47
CA GLY A 155 11.98 -11.00 0.66
C GLY A 155 13.48 -10.87 0.36
N ASN A 156 13.96 -11.22 -0.85
CA ASN A 156 15.37 -11.06 -1.19
C ASN A 156 15.72 -9.57 -1.31
N PRO A 157 16.67 -9.04 -0.50
CA PRO A 157 17.02 -7.61 -0.49
C PRO A 157 17.47 -7.08 -1.84
N ARG A 158 18.21 -7.89 -2.62
CA ARG A 158 18.67 -7.50 -3.96
C ARG A 158 17.52 -7.33 -4.93
N HIS A 159 16.53 -8.23 -4.91
CA HIS A 159 15.35 -8.13 -5.75
C HIS A 159 14.53 -6.89 -5.38
N ILE A 160 14.35 -6.64 -4.07
CA ILE A 160 13.66 -5.42 -3.59
C ILE A 160 14.40 -4.16 -4.07
N GLY A 161 15.72 -4.09 -3.89
CA GLY A 161 16.53 -2.96 -4.34
C GLY A 161 16.37 -2.68 -5.84
N ILE A 162 16.39 -3.72 -6.67
CA ILE A 162 16.19 -3.60 -8.12
C ILE A 162 14.77 -3.11 -8.43
N VAL A 163 13.74 -3.70 -7.81
CA VAL A 163 12.33 -3.31 -8.03
C VAL A 163 12.08 -1.85 -7.64
N ILE A 164 12.65 -1.40 -6.51
CA ILE A 164 12.54 0.01 -6.08
C ILE A 164 13.25 0.95 -7.05
N LEU A 165 14.44 0.59 -7.57
CA LEU A 165 15.13 1.40 -8.57
C LEU A 165 14.36 1.45 -9.89
N LEU A 166 13.76 0.34 -10.33
CA LEU A 166 12.91 0.30 -11.51
C LEU A 166 11.66 1.17 -11.30
N LEU A 167 11.01 1.08 -10.16
CA LEU A 167 9.87 1.93 -9.80
C LEU A 167 10.25 3.41 -9.84
N LEU A 168 11.35 3.77 -9.19
CA LEU A 168 11.88 5.13 -9.14
C LEU A 168 12.15 5.69 -10.55
N THR A 169 12.82 4.89 -11.38
CA THR A 169 13.12 5.26 -12.78
C THR A 169 11.83 5.45 -13.57
N THR A 170 10.90 4.51 -13.47
CA THR A 170 9.62 4.54 -14.19
C THR A 170 8.78 5.75 -13.79
N VAL A 171 8.68 6.04 -12.49
CA VAL A 171 7.98 7.22 -11.96
C VAL A 171 8.63 8.51 -12.46
N THR A 172 9.97 8.60 -12.41
CA THR A 172 10.71 9.78 -12.88
C THR A 172 10.51 10.02 -14.37
N VAL A 173 10.59 8.98 -15.19
CA VAL A 173 10.35 9.04 -16.64
C VAL A 173 8.92 9.46 -16.92
N ALA A 174 7.94 8.82 -16.27
CA ALA A 174 6.53 9.13 -16.47
C ALA A 174 6.19 10.59 -16.14
N GLN A 175 6.78 11.13 -15.08
CA GLN A 175 6.58 12.54 -14.75
C GLN A 175 7.24 13.48 -15.75
N LYS A 176 8.49 13.18 -16.13
CA LYS A 176 9.26 14.05 -17.03
C LYS A 176 8.62 14.16 -18.42
N PHE A 177 8.14 13.03 -18.96
CA PHE A 177 7.63 12.98 -20.33
C PHE A 177 6.11 13.24 -20.43
N ASN A 178 5.32 12.88 -19.43
CA ASN A 178 3.86 12.96 -19.50
C ASN A 178 3.25 14.06 -18.60
N ASN A 179 4.08 14.92 -18.02
CA ASN A 179 3.62 16.01 -17.15
C ASN A 179 2.66 15.58 -16.02
N LYS A 180 2.83 14.35 -15.51
CA LYS A 180 1.96 13.78 -14.46
C LYS A 180 2.31 14.28 -13.06
N THR A 181 1.31 14.36 -12.20
CA THR A 181 1.51 14.62 -10.76
C THR A 181 2.04 13.38 -10.06
N ILE A 182 2.62 13.54 -8.86
CA ILE A 182 3.21 12.42 -8.12
C ILE A 182 2.15 11.34 -7.79
N ILE A 183 0.92 11.71 -7.44
CA ILE A 183 -0.14 10.75 -7.11
C ILE A 183 -0.62 9.94 -8.31
N GLU A 184 -0.47 10.46 -9.53
CA GLU A 184 -0.83 9.74 -10.75
C GLU A 184 0.17 8.64 -11.10
N VAL A 185 1.37 8.68 -10.52
CA VAL A 185 2.47 7.79 -10.87
C VAL A 185 3.01 6.97 -9.69
N ASP A 186 2.77 7.37 -8.45
CA ASP A 186 3.27 6.67 -7.26
C ASP A 186 2.18 5.78 -6.66
N PRO A 187 2.29 4.44 -6.81
CA PRO A 187 1.30 3.50 -6.29
C PRO A 187 1.24 3.47 -4.77
N LEU A 188 2.36 3.69 -4.09
CA LEU A 188 2.40 3.74 -2.62
C LEU A 188 1.74 5.01 -2.10
N LEU A 189 2.00 6.16 -2.74
CA LEU A 189 1.32 7.40 -2.36
C LEU A 189 -0.20 7.27 -2.51
N LEU A 190 -0.66 6.66 -3.59
CA LEU A 190 -2.08 6.43 -3.82
C LEU A 190 -2.70 5.54 -2.74
N LEU A 191 -2.02 4.43 -2.39
CA LEU A 191 -2.43 3.52 -1.32
C LEU A 191 -2.54 4.25 0.03
N HIS A 192 -1.47 4.95 0.43
CA HIS A 192 -1.43 5.64 1.72
C HIS A 192 -2.43 6.80 1.78
N HIS A 193 -2.63 7.51 0.67
CA HIS A 193 -3.63 8.55 0.58
C HIS A 193 -5.04 8.00 0.79
N LEU A 194 -5.38 6.84 0.20
CA LEU A 194 -6.65 6.18 0.42
C LEU A 194 -6.88 5.85 1.90
N TYR A 195 -5.88 5.25 2.58
CA TYR A 195 -5.97 4.97 4.02
C TYR A 195 -6.07 6.24 4.86
N SER A 196 -5.35 7.30 4.50
CA SER A 196 -5.40 8.58 5.23
C SER A 196 -6.78 9.25 5.19
N LYS A 197 -7.55 9.00 4.14
CA LYS A 197 -8.94 9.48 4.03
C LYS A 197 -9.90 8.73 4.97
N MET A 198 -9.54 7.52 5.38
CA MET A 198 -10.27 6.74 6.40
C MET A 198 -9.93 7.17 7.84
N ARG A 199 -9.35 8.34 8.03
CA ARG A 199 -8.85 8.83 9.31
C ARG A 199 -9.92 8.84 10.40
N ILE A 200 -9.55 8.32 11.59
CA ILE A 200 -10.43 8.12 12.75
C ILE A 200 -10.49 9.35 13.66
N THR A 201 -9.50 10.24 13.60
CA THR A 201 -9.25 11.29 14.61
C THR A 201 -9.81 12.66 14.24
N ASN A 202 -11.12 12.83 14.15
CA ASN A 202 -11.73 14.16 14.10
C ASN A 202 -12.95 14.21 15.04
N SER A 203 -13.27 15.40 15.52
CA SER A 203 -14.38 15.68 16.46
C SER A 203 -15.79 15.31 15.97
N LYS A 204 -15.92 14.70 14.79
CA LYS A 204 -17.18 14.21 14.20
C LYS A 204 -17.25 12.69 14.29
N PRO A 205 -18.44 12.07 14.33
CA PRO A 205 -18.57 10.62 14.38
C PRO A 205 -17.76 9.98 13.23
N VAL A 206 -16.90 9.02 13.58
CA VAL A 206 -15.94 8.34 12.71
C VAL A 206 -16.54 7.95 11.35
N PHE A 207 -17.74 7.41 11.35
CA PHE A 207 -18.41 6.94 10.14
C PHE A 207 -18.75 8.07 9.14
N ARG A 208 -19.15 9.22 9.63
CA ARG A 208 -19.50 10.38 8.79
C ARG A 208 -18.27 11.01 8.16
N THR A 209 -17.16 11.03 8.88
CA THR A 209 -15.86 11.52 8.38
C THR A 209 -15.30 10.60 7.29
N LEU A 210 -15.45 9.28 7.45
CA LEU A 210 -15.05 8.26 6.47
C LEU A 210 -15.77 8.45 5.14
N LEU A 211 -17.10 8.57 5.15
CA LEU A 211 -17.89 8.73 3.93
C LEU A 211 -17.59 10.05 3.22
N ASN A 212 -17.50 11.17 3.95
CA ASN A 212 -17.17 12.46 3.36
C ASN A 212 -15.76 12.48 2.76
N ASN A 213 -14.82 11.81 3.37
CA ASN A 213 -13.45 11.76 2.88
C ASN A 213 -13.29 10.82 1.68
N ILE A 214 -14.02 9.69 1.64
CA ILE A 214 -14.02 8.77 0.49
C ILE A 214 -14.73 9.39 -0.72
N SER A 215 -15.77 10.19 -0.54
CA SER A 215 -16.46 10.84 -1.66
C SER A 215 -15.53 11.76 -2.47
N ASN A 216 -14.58 12.41 -1.83
CA ASN A 216 -13.58 13.24 -2.49
C ASN A 216 -12.55 12.44 -3.32
N LEU A 217 -12.35 11.15 -3.00
CA LEU A 217 -11.50 10.25 -3.77
C LEU A 217 -12.17 9.75 -5.06
N ALA A 218 -13.49 9.65 -5.07
CA ALA A 218 -14.25 9.15 -6.21
C ALA A 218 -14.14 10.03 -7.46
N GLN A 219 -13.56 11.23 -7.35
CA GLN A 219 -13.36 12.14 -8.49
C GLN A 219 -12.11 11.85 -9.32
N LEU A 220 -11.14 11.07 -8.79
CA LEU A 220 -9.99 10.67 -9.57
C LEU A 220 -10.36 9.53 -10.52
N LYS A 221 -10.28 9.78 -11.83
CA LYS A 221 -10.54 8.74 -12.84
C LYS A 221 -9.62 7.54 -12.63
N GLY A 222 -10.20 6.34 -12.53
CA GLY A 222 -9.46 5.11 -12.33
C GLY A 222 -9.29 4.70 -10.87
N MET A 223 -9.82 5.46 -9.90
CA MET A 223 -9.80 5.09 -8.49
C MET A 223 -10.60 3.81 -8.22
N GLU A 224 -11.70 3.61 -8.94
CA GLU A 224 -12.50 2.39 -8.90
C GLU A 224 -11.67 1.14 -9.25
N TYR A 225 -10.83 1.24 -10.28
CA TYR A 225 -9.92 0.14 -10.66
C TYR A 225 -8.86 -0.11 -9.60
N PHE A 226 -8.31 0.95 -9.00
CA PHE A 226 -7.34 0.82 -7.92
C PHE A 226 -7.93 0.10 -6.70
N ILE A 227 -9.15 0.48 -6.29
CA ILE A 227 -9.85 -0.17 -5.18
C ILE A 227 -10.17 -1.63 -5.50
N LEU A 228 -10.64 -1.93 -6.71
CA LEU A 228 -10.89 -3.30 -7.15
C LEU A 228 -9.62 -4.14 -7.16
N LEU A 229 -8.48 -3.57 -7.58
CA LEU A 229 -7.18 -4.22 -7.52
C LEU A 229 -6.77 -4.52 -6.08
N MET A 230 -6.95 -3.57 -5.16
CA MET A 230 -6.67 -3.79 -3.74
C MET A 230 -7.51 -4.93 -3.17
N ILE A 231 -8.81 -4.94 -3.44
CA ILE A 231 -9.71 -6.03 -3.00
C ILE A 231 -9.27 -7.35 -3.62
N GLY A 232 -8.99 -7.36 -4.91
CA GLY A 232 -8.57 -8.57 -5.64
C GLY A 232 -7.25 -9.13 -5.11
N THR A 233 -6.27 -8.29 -4.82
CA THR A 233 -4.96 -8.74 -4.28
C THR A 233 -5.07 -9.29 -2.87
N VAL A 234 -5.85 -8.65 -1.99
CA VAL A 234 -6.11 -9.15 -0.63
C VAL A 234 -6.89 -10.47 -0.66
N THR A 235 -7.88 -10.58 -1.56
CA THR A 235 -8.65 -11.82 -1.73
C THR A 235 -7.75 -12.95 -2.26
N TYR A 236 -6.92 -12.68 -3.26
CA TYR A 236 -5.96 -13.65 -3.80
C TYR A 236 -4.99 -14.14 -2.72
N ASP A 237 -4.44 -13.22 -1.94
CA ASP A 237 -3.53 -13.54 -0.85
C ASP A 237 -4.19 -14.45 0.20
N GLY A 238 -5.39 -14.11 0.63
CA GLY A 238 -6.16 -14.95 1.57
C GLY A 238 -6.53 -16.33 1.00
N LEU A 239 -6.87 -16.43 -0.29
CA LEU A 239 -7.23 -17.70 -0.93
C LEU A 239 -6.01 -18.59 -1.21
N ARG A 240 -4.85 -18.00 -1.49
CA ARG A 240 -3.62 -18.73 -1.78
C ARG A 240 -3.18 -19.65 -0.65
N GLU A 241 -3.50 -19.29 0.59
CA GLU A 241 -3.15 -20.06 1.79
C GLU A 241 -4.17 -21.17 2.10
N THR A 242 -5.33 -21.16 1.43
CA THR A 242 -6.34 -22.21 1.59
C THR A 242 -5.98 -23.41 0.72
N THR A 243 -5.80 -24.57 1.32
CA THR A 243 -5.75 -25.85 0.62
C THR A 243 -7.19 -26.24 0.26
N PHE A 244 -7.55 -26.05 -1.01
CA PHE A 244 -8.73 -26.71 -1.59
C PHE A 244 -8.37 -28.11 -2.05
#